data_c249d65ea52112eca3c17972bf602196
#
_entry.id   c249d65ea52112eca3c17972bf602196
#
_cell.length_a   1.000
_cell.length_b   1.000
_cell.length_c   1.000
_cell.angle_alpha   90.00
_cell.angle_beta   90.00
_cell.angle_gamma   90.00
#
_symmetry.space_group_name_H-M   'P 1'
#
loop_
_entity.id
_entity.type
_entity.pdbx_description
1 polymer ?
#
loop_
_entity_poly.entity_id
_entity_poly.type
_entity_poly.pdbx_seq_one_letter_code
_entity_poly.pdbx_strand_id
1 'polypeptide(L)'
;MGPINFEKARKHREKAVIARLMDIRKAQQEYRNLNHQQYTASFDTLIAFVKNQKLPFIYKEGELNDKQLEDGMTEKKAIAIINKAKKTGKYDEVKKAGLENFKRDTLWVAVLDTVFPKGFNADSMRYVPYGGGAQFEMAIRNDTCLLYTSPSPRD
;
A
#
# COMPACT_ATOMS: atom_id res chain seq x y z
N MET A 1 26.70 33.66 -9.31
CA MET A 1 25.62 32.77 -9.64
C MET A 1 26.02 31.57 -10.43
N GLY A 2 26.70 31.23 -11.13
CA GLY A 2 27.03 30.17 -12.06
C GLY A 2 26.99 28.74 -11.48
N PRO A 3 28.15 28.08 -11.29
CA PRO A 3 28.18 26.63 -11.06
C PRO A 3 27.40 26.16 -9.82
N ILE A 4 27.37 26.92 -8.74
CA ILE A 4 26.75 26.53 -7.51
C ILE A 4 25.23 26.37 -7.67
N ASN A 5 24.59 27.32 -8.32
CA ASN A 5 23.16 27.28 -8.54
C ASN A 5 22.77 26.15 -9.51
N PHE A 6 23.62 25.91 -10.52
CA PHE A 6 23.40 24.83 -11.46
C PHE A 6 23.46 23.46 -10.76
N GLU A 7 24.43 23.24 -9.90
CA GLU A 7 24.54 21.99 -9.17
C GLU A 7 23.40 21.76 -8.19
N LYS A 8 22.95 22.80 -7.51
CA LYS A 8 21.78 22.71 -6.64
C LYS A 8 20.54 22.30 -7.40
N ALA A 9 20.32 22.90 -8.57
CA ALA A 9 19.19 22.55 -9.42
C ALA A 9 19.29 21.11 -9.90
N ARG A 10 20.47 20.65 -10.29
CA ARG A 10 20.69 19.28 -10.72
C ARG A 10 20.42 18.29 -9.60
N LYS A 11 20.94 18.54 -8.41
CA LYS A 11 20.69 17.67 -7.24
C LYS A 11 19.22 17.63 -6.87
N HIS A 12 18.55 18.77 -6.95
CA HIS A 12 17.11 18.83 -6.68
C HIS A 12 16.33 17.94 -7.64
N ARG A 13 16.67 18.00 -8.94
CA ARG A 13 16.03 17.16 -9.95
C ARG A 13 16.32 15.68 -9.73
N GLU A 14 17.58 15.35 -9.41
CA GLU A 14 17.95 13.96 -9.11
C GLU A 14 17.18 13.40 -7.93
N LYS A 15 17.04 14.19 -6.87
CA LYS A 15 16.24 13.77 -5.71
C LYS A 15 14.78 13.55 -6.07
N ALA A 16 14.22 14.41 -6.91
CA ALA A 16 12.83 14.26 -7.34
C ALA A 16 12.65 13.01 -8.19
N VAL A 17 13.59 12.69 -9.06
CA VAL A 17 13.55 11.46 -9.87
C VAL A 17 13.64 10.22 -8.97
N ILE A 18 14.58 10.23 -8.03
CA ILE A 18 14.73 9.11 -7.09
C ILE A 18 13.48 8.91 -6.25
N ALA A 19 12.91 10.00 -5.73
CA ALA A 19 11.66 9.94 -4.97
C ALA A 19 10.53 9.35 -5.80
N ARG A 20 10.41 9.74 -7.07
CA ARG A 20 9.40 9.20 -7.96
C ARG A 20 9.61 7.71 -8.23
N LEU A 21 10.86 7.29 -8.43
CA LEU A 21 11.19 5.87 -8.59
C LEU A 21 10.82 5.06 -7.35
N MET A 22 11.04 5.61 -6.16
CA MET A 22 10.66 4.97 -4.92
C MET A 22 9.14 4.84 -4.80
N ASP A 23 8.40 5.86 -5.23
CA ASP A 23 6.94 5.82 -5.24
C ASP A 23 6.43 4.72 -6.17
N ILE A 24 7.01 4.60 -7.36
CA ILE A 24 6.64 3.56 -8.32
C ILE A 24 6.94 2.17 -7.73
N ARG A 25 8.06 2.02 -7.05
CA ARG A 25 8.41 0.77 -6.39
C ARG A 25 7.42 0.40 -5.29
N LYS A 26 6.99 1.37 -4.50
CA LYS A 26 5.98 1.13 -3.47
C LYS A 26 4.67 0.66 -4.09
N ALA A 27 4.24 1.30 -5.17
CA ALA A 27 3.03 0.91 -5.87
C ALA A 27 3.14 -0.51 -6.43
N GLN A 28 4.28 -0.84 -7.04
CA GLN A 28 4.52 -2.18 -7.57
C GLN A 28 4.55 -3.23 -6.46
N GLN A 29 5.14 -2.90 -5.32
CA GLN A 29 5.19 -3.83 -4.19
C GLN A 29 3.78 -4.17 -3.70
N GLU A 30 2.90 -3.18 -3.60
CA GLU A 30 1.52 -3.39 -3.21
C GLU A 30 0.75 -4.17 -4.28
N TYR A 31 0.99 -3.87 -5.55
CA TYR A 31 0.40 -4.59 -6.66
C TYR A 31 0.80 -6.07 -6.62
N ARG A 32 2.09 -6.34 -6.42
CA ARG A 32 2.61 -7.69 -6.31
C ARG A 32 1.94 -8.47 -5.18
N ASN A 33 1.79 -7.84 -4.03
CA ASN A 33 1.21 -8.50 -2.85
C ASN A 33 -0.25 -8.93 -3.08
N LEU A 34 -0.97 -8.22 -3.92
CA LEU A 34 -2.38 -8.49 -4.18
C LEU A 34 -2.64 -9.23 -5.50
N ASN A 35 -1.63 -9.42 -6.34
CA ASN A 35 -1.77 -10.01 -7.66
C ASN A 35 -0.82 -11.19 -7.86
N HIS A 36 -0.94 -12.19 -7.01
CA HIS A 36 -0.23 -13.46 -7.13
C HIS A 36 1.29 -13.32 -7.21
N GLN A 37 1.86 -12.36 -6.48
CA GLN A 37 3.30 -12.09 -6.43
C GLN A 37 3.88 -11.66 -7.78
N GLN A 38 3.06 -11.01 -8.62
CA GLN A 38 3.50 -10.55 -9.93
C GLN A 38 3.42 -9.03 -10.03
N TYR A 39 4.43 -8.44 -10.64
CA TYR A 39 4.44 -7.00 -10.97
C TYR A 39 3.71 -6.76 -12.29
N THR A 40 3.35 -5.50 -12.55
CA THR A 40 2.81 -5.10 -13.84
C THR A 40 3.80 -4.23 -14.60
N ALA A 41 3.90 -4.44 -15.92
CA ALA A 41 4.71 -3.58 -16.78
C ALA A 41 3.93 -2.39 -17.34
N SER A 42 2.65 -2.26 -17.00
CA SER A 42 1.79 -1.20 -17.50
C SER A 42 1.56 -0.12 -16.45
N PHE A 43 1.93 1.12 -16.75
CA PHE A 43 1.62 2.25 -15.88
C PHE A 43 0.13 2.51 -15.76
N ASP A 44 -0.62 2.30 -16.85
CA ASP A 44 -2.06 2.47 -16.80
C ASP A 44 -2.70 1.54 -15.79
N THR A 45 -2.28 0.28 -15.76
CA THR A 45 -2.74 -0.71 -14.79
C THR A 45 -2.30 -0.32 -13.37
N LEU A 46 -1.05 0.08 -13.21
CA LEU A 46 -0.49 0.42 -11.90
C LEU A 46 -1.17 1.67 -11.32
N ILE A 47 -1.35 2.69 -12.13
CA ILE A 47 -2.02 3.92 -11.71
C ILE A 47 -3.47 3.65 -11.33
N ALA A 48 -4.19 2.88 -12.14
CA ALA A 48 -5.56 2.50 -11.81
C ALA A 48 -5.62 1.71 -10.50
N PHE A 49 -4.67 0.82 -10.28
CA PHE A 49 -4.56 0.07 -9.04
C PHE A 49 -4.38 1.02 -7.84
N VAL A 50 -3.45 1.95 -7.93
CA VAL A 50 -3.18 2.90 -6.84
C VAL A 50 -4.41 3.75 -6.53
N LYS A 51 -5.13 4.19 -7.56
CA LYS A 51 -6.29 5.07 -7.39
C LYS A 51 -7.51 4.34 -6.82
N ASN A 52 -7.71 3.09 -7.19
CA ASN A 52 -8.96 2.38 -6.93
C ASN A 52 -8.84 1.25 -5.91
N GLN A 53 -7.67 0.70 -5.71
CA GLN A 53 -7.50 -0.44 -4.81
C GLN A 53 -7.54 -0.02 -3.36
N LYS A 54 -8.21 -0.84 -2.56
CA LYS A 54 -8.25 -0.66 -1.12
C LYS A 54 -7.51 -1.82 -0.46
N LEU A 55 -6.78 -1.50 0.61
CA LEU A 55 -6.06 -2.48 1.40
C LEU A 55 -6.84 -2.78 2.68
N PRO A 56 -6.92 -4.05 3.08
CA PRO A 56 -7.52 -4.39 4.36
C PRO A 56 -6.58 -4.01 5.49
N PHE A 57 -7.07 -3.21 6.41
CA PHE A 57 -6.34 -2.84 7.60
C PHE A 57 -7.08 -3.42 8.80
N ILE A 58 -6.42 -4.30 9.56
CA ILE A 58 -7.05 -4.97 10.69
C ILE A 58 -6.93 -4.08 11.92
N TYR A 59 -8.07 -3.62 12.41
CA TYR A 59 -8.15 -2.89 13.66
C TYR A 59 -8.24 -3.89 14.82
N LYS A 60 -7.33 -3.79 15.76
CA LYS A 60 -7.28 -4.68 16.91
C LYS A 60 -7.45 -3.90 18.21
N GLU A 61 -8.39 -4.31 19.03
CA GLU A 61 -8.58 -3.78 20.36
C GLU A 61 -8.79 -4.94 21.33
N GLY A 62 -7.99 -4.97 22.37
CA GLY A 62 -8.04 -6.03 23.37
C GLY A 62 -7.30 -7.30 22.94
N GLU A 63 -6.89 -8.09 23.92
CA GLU A 63 -6.21 -9.37 23.71
C GLU A 63 -6.84 -10.45 24.58
N LEU A 64 -6.65 -11.71 24.18
CA LEU A 64 -7.08 -12.84 24.99
C LEU A 64 -6.17 -12.99 26.20
N ASN A 65 -6.74 -13.18 27.38
CA ASN A 65 -5.96 -13.40 28.58
C ASN A 65 -5.55 -14.87 28.69
N ASP A 66 -4.64 -15.18 29.64
CA ASP A 66 -4.12 -16.52 29.80
C ASP A 66 -5.23 -17.54 30.14
N LYS A 67 -6.20 -17.14 30.91
CA LYS A 67 -7.33 -18.01 31.27
C LYS A 67 -8.16 -18.39 30.06
N GLN A 68 -8.42 -17.42 29.18
CA GLN A 68 -9.15 -17.67 27.94
C GLN A 68 -8.38 -18.63 27.02
N LEU A 69 -7.06 -18.46 26.94
CA LEU A 69 -6.20 -19.33 26.14
C LEU A 69 -6.17 -20.75 26.71
N GLU A 70 -6.10 -20.90 28.05
CA GLU A 70 -6.13 -22.19 28.71
C GLU A 70 -7.45 -22.90 28.49
N ASP A 71 -8.56 -22.17 28.43
CA ASP A 71 -9.89 -22.73 28.17
C ASP A 71 -10.10 -23.13 26.71
N GLY A 72 -9.07 -22.96 25.86
CA GLY A 72 -9.13 -23.35 24.46
C GLY A 72 -9.61 -22.25 23.53
N MET A 73 -9.74 -21.02 24.03
CA MET A 73 -10.11 -19.89 23.19
C MET A 73 -8.96 -19.52 22.25
N THR A 74 -9.28 -19.27 21.00
CA THR A 74 -8.32 -18.78 20.01
C THR A 74 -8.84 -17.48 19.42
N GLU A 75 -7.96 -16.70 18.78
CA GLU A 75 -8.36 -15.47 18.11
C GLU A 75 -9.43 -15.74 17.05
N LYS A 76 -9.27 -16.84 16.32
CA LYS A 76 -10.22 -17.25 15.28
C LYS A 76 -11.60 -17.55 15.86
N LYS A 77 -11.65 -18.26 17.00
CA LYS A 77 -12.91 -18.57 17.70
C LYS A 77 -13.54 -17.29 18.24
N ALA A 78 -12.74 -16.40 18.81
CA ALA A 78 -13.22 -15.12 19.33
C ALA A 78 -13.85 -14.28 18.23
N ILE A 79 -13.20 -14.19 17.07
CA ILE A 79 -13.73 -13.47 15.91
C ILE A 79 -15.05 -14.07 15.44
N ALA A 80 -15.14 -15.42 15.41
CA ALA A 80 -16.36 -16.10 15.01
C ALA A 80 -17.53 -15.79 15.95
N ILE A 81 -17.28 -15.78 17.26
CA ILE A 81 -18.28 -15.44 18.28
C ILE A 81 -18.77 -14.00 18.09
N ILE A 82 -17.84 -13.06 17.90
CA ILE A 82 -18.17 -11.65 17.73
C ILE A 82 -18.96 -11.43 16.44
N ASN A 83 -18.55 -12.06 15.35
CA ASN A 83 -19.24 -11.92 14.07
C ASN A 83 -20.66 -12.48 14.14
N LYS A 84 -20.85 -13.59 14.82
CA LYS A 84 -22.16 -14.16 15.04
C LYS A 84 -23.03 -13.21 15.87
N ALA A 85 -22.47 -12.61 16.90
CA ALA A 85 -23.16 -11.63 17.74
C ALA A 85 -23.59 -10.40 16.94
N LYS A 86 -22.73 -9.89 16.07
CA LYS A 86 -23.06 -8.77 15.21
C LYS A 86 -24.19 -9.11 14.24
N LYS A 87 -24.18 -10.34 13.73
CA LYS A 87 -25.18 -10.81 12.76
C LYS A 87 -26.55 -11.02 13.40
N THR A 88 -26.58 -11.56 14.61
CA THR A 88 -27.83 -11.88 15.31
C THR A 88 -28.31 -10.79 16.27
N GLY A 89 -27.42 -9.86 16.61
CA GLY A 89 -27.71 -8.81 17.60
C GLY A 89 -27.68 -9.29 19.05
N LYS A 90 -27.31 -10.53 19.31
CA LYS A 90 -27.24 -11.10 20.66
C LYS A 90 -25.81 -11.21 21.12
N TYR A 91 -25.46 -10.48 22.16
CA TYR A 91 -24.11 -10.42 22.70
C TYR A 91 -23.87 -11.22 23.95
N ASP A 92 -24.80 -12.11 24.30
CA ASP A 92 -24.70 -12.93 25.50
C ASP A 92 -23.48 -13.85 25.50
N GLU A 93 -23.18 -14.47 24.36
CA GLU A 93 -22.00 -15.31 24.20
C GLU A 93 -20.70 -14.51 24.31
N VAL A 94 -20.70 -13.28 23.79
CA VAL A 94 -19.54 -12.37 23.88
C VAL A 94 -19.25 -12.08 25.36
N LYS A 95 -20.27 -11.80 26.14
CA LYS A 95 -20.13 -11.54 27.59
C LYS A 95 -19.66 -12.76 28.35
N LYS A 96 -20.24 -13.93 28.06
CA LYS A 96 -19.84 -15.18 28.70
C LYS A 96 -18.42 -15.57 28.44
N ALA A 97 -17.92 -15.28 27.20
CA ALA A 97 -16.56 -15.57 26.82
C ALA A 97 -15.56 -14.50 27.28
N GLY A 98 -16.05 -13.41 27.88
CA GLY A 98 -15.17 -12.31 28.31
C GLY A 98 -14.59 -11.51 27.17
N LEU A 99 -15.30 -11.43 26.06
CA LEU A 99 -14.83 -10.75 24.84
C LEU A 99 -15.41 -9.36 24.66
N GLU A 100 -15.95 -8.75 25.71
CA GLU A 100 -16.57 -7.42 25.64
C GLU A 100 -15.58 -6.36 25.13
N ASN A 101 -14.32 -6.46 25.51
CA ASN A 101 -13.27 -5.52 25.11
C ASN A 101 -12.43 -6.03 23.95
N PHE A 102 -12.80 -7.15 23.37
CA PHE A 102 -12.08 -7.75 22.26
C PHE A 102 -12.74 -7.33 20.95
N LYS A 103 -11.98 -6.63 20.12
CA LYS A 103 -12.48 -6.18 18.82
C LYS A 103 -11.48 -6.49 17.73
N ARG A 104 -12.00 -6.98 16.63
CA ARG A 104 -11.23 -7.23 15.40
C ARG A 104 -12.10 -6.79 14.24
N ASP A 105 -11.78 -5.66 13.66
CA ASP A 105 -12.49 -5.13 12.51
C ASP A 105 -11.52 -4.94 11.34
N THR A 106 -12.06 -5.07 10.14
CA THR A 106 -11.30 -4.79 8.92
C THR A 106 -11.76 -3.45 8.37
N LEU A 107 -10.81 -2.53 8.29
CA LEU A 107 -11.04 -1.24 7.64
C LEU A 107 -10.40 -1.30 6.26
N TRP A 108 -11.16 -0.93 5.24
CA TRP A 108 -10.66 -0.88 3.88
C TRP A 108 -10.16 0.53 3.59
N VAL A 109 -8.84 0.67 3.41
CA VAL A 109 -8.19 1.96 3.21
C VAL A 109 -7.62 2.00 1.80
N ALA A 110 -7.84 3.10 1.09
CA ALA A 110 -7.30 3.25 -0.26
C ALA A 110 -5.77 3.20 -0.25
N VAL A 111 -5.18 2.51 -1.23
CA VAL A 111 -3.73 2.45 -1.39
C VAL A 111 -3.16 3.87 -1.46
N LEU A 112 -3.85 4.75 -2.19
CA LEU A 112 -3.44 6.13 -2.35
C LEU A 112 -3.28 6.86 -1.01
N ASP A 113 -4.17 6.59 -0.06
CA ASP A 113 -4.15 7.27 1.24
C ASP A 113 -3.22 6.62 2.25
N THR A 114 -2.89 5.35 2.07
CA THR A 114 -2.12 4.57 3.04
C THR A 114 -0.62 4.53 2.71
N VAL A 115 -0.31 4.26 1.46
CA VAL A 115 1.06 4.05 1.01
C VAL A 115 1.73 5.37 0.63
N PHE A 116 0.96 6.34 0.18
CA PHE A 116 1.47 7.60 -0.32
C PHE A 116 1.04 8.77 0.56
N PRO A 117 1.80 9.87 0.55
CA PRO A 117 1.44 11.04 1.33
C PRO A 117 0.17 11.71 0.80
N LYS A 118 -0.47 12.47 1.66
CA LYS A 118 -1.67 13.20 1.30
C LYS A 118 -1.39 14.15 0.14
N GLY A 119 -2.27 14.17 -0.84
CA GLY A 119 -2.09 15.00 -2.02
C GLY A 119 -1.24 14.37 -3.13
N PHE A 120 -0.83 13.12 -2.96
CA PHE A 120 -0.07 12.40 -3.98
C PHE A 120 -0.90 12.25 -5.26
N ASN A 121 -0.30 12.60 -6.40
CA ASN A 121 -0.94 12.47 -7.70
C ASN A 121 -0.47 11.22 -8.42
N ALA A 122 -1.30 10.18 -8.45
CA ALA A 122 -0.98 8.91 -9.09
C ALA A 122 -0.80 9.03 -10.60
N ASP A 123 -1.54 9.93 -11.24
CA ASP A 123 -1.43 10.14 -12.68
C ASP A 123 -0.07 10.67 -13.11
N SER A 124 0.60 11.41 -12.22
CA SER A 124 1.94 11.94 -12.50
C SER A 124 3.05 10.93 -12.28
N MET A 125 2.72 9.76 -11.71
CA MET A 125 3.71 8.75 -11.35
C MET A 125 4.50 8.23 -12.54
N ARG A 126 3.89 8.20 -13.71
CA ARG A 126 4.54 7.72 -14.94
C ARG A 126 5.54 8.69 -15.55
N TYR A 127 5.48 9.97 -15.16
CA TYR A 127 6.30 11.00 -15.77
C TYR A 127 7.58 11.23 -14.98
N VAL A 128 8.67 11.45 -15.71
CA VAL A 128 9.95 11.81 -15.12
C VAL A 128 9.88 13.24 -14.60
N PRO A 129 10.15 13.50 -13.31
CA PRO A 129 10.17 14.87 -12.80
C PRO A 129 11.17 15.74 -13.60
N TYR A 130 10.73 16.91 -13.99
CA TYR A 130 11.52 17.85 -14.82
C TYR A 130 11.92 17.30 -16.19
N GLY A 131 11.24 16.27 -16.66
CA GLY A 131 11.58 15.60 -17.91
C GLY A 131 10.85 16.11 -19.14
N GLY A 132 10.10 17.21 -19.05
CA GLY A 132 9.41 17.78 -20.20
C GLY A 132 8.38 16.87 -20.85
N GLY A 133 7.73 16.00 -20.07
CA GLY A 133 6.74 15.05 -20.59
C GLY A 133 7.28 13.65 -20.82
N ALA A 134 8.57 13.43 -20.58
CA ALA A 134 9.15 12.10 -20.69
C ALA A 134 8.56 11.16 -19.62
N GLN A 135 8.39 9.90 -19.99
CA GLN A 135 7.84 8.89 -19.10
C GLN A 135 8.88 7.83 -18.74
N PHE A 136 8.74 7.24 -17.56
CA PHE A 136 9.54 6.07 -17.21
C PHE A 136 9.09 4.85 -18.02
N GLU A 137 10.00 3.95 -18.23
CA GLU A 137 9.70 2.64 -18.80
C GLU A 137 9.84 1.58 -17.70
N MET A 138 8.98 0.58 -17.75
CA MET A 138 9.05 -0.54 -16.83
C MET A 138 9.23 -1.83 -17.62
N ALA A 139 10.09 -2.71 -17.11
CA ALA A 139 10.25 -4.05 -17.65
C ALA A 139 10.20 -5.04 -16.49
N ILE A 140 9.47 -6.12 -16.68
CA ILE A 140 9.38 -7.18 -15.68
C ILE A 140 10.24 -8.34 -16.14
N ARG A 141 11.18 -8.76 -15.30
CA ARG A 141 12.10 -9.83 -15.62
C ARG A 141 12.40 -10.66 -14.37
N ASN A 142 12.10 -11.94 -14.41
CA ASN A 142 12.36 -12.86 -13.30
C ASN A 142 11.89 -12.33 -11.94
N ASP A 143 10.63 -11.90 -11.89
CA ASP A 143 10.01 -11.32 -10.68
C ASP A 143 10.67 -10.04 -10.18
N THR A 144 11.44 -9.39 -11.05
CA THR A 144 12.07 -8.10 -10.75
C THR A 144 11.47 -7.01 -11.63
N CYS A 145 11.11 -5.89 -11.01
CA CYS A 145 10.65 -4.71 -11.73
C CYS A 145 11.84 -3.81 -12.03
N LEU A 146 12.11 -3.62 -13.32
CA LEU A 146 13.17 -2.72 -13.78
C LEU A 146 12.55 -1.40 -14.21
N LEU A 147 13.09 -0.31 -13.68
CA LEU A 147 12.62 1.04 -14.00
C LEU A 147 13.75 1.84 -14.62
N TYR A 148 13.46 2.46 -15.74
CA TYR A 148 14.43 3.32 -16.40
C TYR A 148 13.71 4.44 -17.15
N THR A 149 14.45 5.50 -17.46
CA THR A 149 13.90 6.60 -18.25
C THR A 149 13.98 6.24 -19.73
N SER A 150 12.96 6.68 -20.48
CA SER A 150 12.99 6.49 -21.93
C SER A 150 14.21 7.18 -22.52
N PRO A 151 14.87 6.55 -23.52
CA PRO A 151 15.98 7.20 -24.20
C PRO A 151 15.51 8.50 -24.83
N SER A 152 16.41 9.50 -24.82
CA SER A 152 16.13 10.74 -25.52
C SER A 152 15.99 10.46 -27.02
N PRO A 153 15.02 11.09 -27.72
CA PRO A 153 14.85 10.85 -29.15
C PRO A 153 16.11 11.13 -30.00
N ARG A 154 17.01 11.93 -29.50
CA ARG A 154 18.25 12.24 -30.17
C ARG A 154 19.38 11.27 -29.90
N ASP A 155 19.24 10.44 -28.96
CA ASP A 155 20.33 9.54 -28.51
C ASP A 155 20.29 8.18 -29.18
#